data_c40173bf47d49a498c7dcdf7ab12ec53
#
_entry.id   c40173bf47d49a498c7dcdf7ab12ec53
#
_cell.length_a   1.000
_cell.length_b   1.000
_cell.length_c   1.000
_cell.angle_alpha   90.00
_cell.angle_beta   90.00
_cell.angle_gamma   90.00
#
_symmetry.space_group_name_H-M   'P 1'
#
loop_
_entity.id
_entity.type
_entity.pdbx_description
1 polymer ?
#
loop_
_entity_poly.entity_id
_entity_poly.type
_entity_poly.pdbx_seq_one_letter_code
_entity_poly.pdbx_strand_id
1 'polypeptide(L)'
;QRVDVVYRRVDDDFLDPLVFRSDSVLGVAGLINAWRKGNVAIANAPGSGIADDKAIYPYVPDIIRYYLGVEPILRNVPTYQMTREADRELVLANLERMVVKAVAESGGYGMLMGPQSTRSERESFARKIRENPRNYIAQPVVQLSRHVCYLDGELGARHLDLRPFLIYGQDIDVVPGGLTRVALRKGSLVVNSSQGGGSKDTWVLAD
;
A
#
# COMPACT_ATOMS: atom_id res chain seq x y z
N GLN A 1 6.57 33.80 -10.79
CA GLN A 1 7.50 33.54 -9.69
C GLN A 1 8.17 32.17 -9.94
N ARG A 2 9.49 32.11 -9.77
CA ARG A 2 10.24 30.85 -9.92
C ARG A 2 9.89 29.92 -8.76
N VAL A 3 9.78 28.61 -9.06
CA VAL A 3 9.62 27.53 -8.09
C VAL A 3 10.82 26.61 -8.20
N ASP A 4 11.47 26.32 -7.10
CA ASP A 4 12.69 25.49 -7.06
C ASP A 4 12.38 24.02 -6.75
N VAL A 5 11.30 23.75 -6.02
CA VAL A 5 10.85 22.39 -5.65
C VAL A 5 9.35 22.26 -5.84
N VAL A 6 8.93 21.15 -6.44
CA VAL A 6 7.54 20.72 -6.51
C VAL A 6 7.38 19.47 -5.68
N TYR A 7 6.60 19.54 -4.58
CA TYR A 7 6.16 18.37 -3.85
C TYR A 7 4.88 17.83 -4.51
N ARG A 8 4.92 16.59 -4.97
CA ARG A 8 3.78 15.96 -5.65
C ARG A 8 3.14 14.83 -4.86
N ARG A 9 1.85 14.65 -5.08
CA ARG A 9 1.07 13.50 -4.60
C ARG A 9 0.19 12.88 -5.70
N VAL A 10 0.45 13.21 -6.96
CA VAL A 10 -0.20 12.60 -8.11
C VAL A 10 0.69 11.52 -8.70
N ASP A 11 0.09 10.49 -9.29
CA ASP A 11 0.82 9.43 -9.96
C ASP A 11 1.60 9.95 -11.17
N ASP A 12 2.64 9.24 -11.57
CA ASP A 12 3.52 9.64 -12.68
C ASP A 12 2.74 9.91 -13.95
N ASP A 13 1.75 9.10 -14.26
CA ASP A 13 0.89 9.22 -15.45
C ASP A 13 0.20 10.59 -15.57
N PHE A 14 -0.04 11.26 -14.46
CA PHE A 14 -0.73 12.54 -14.42
C PHE A 14 0.19 13.76 -14.34
N LEU A 15 1.51 13.58 -14.20
CA LEU A 15 2.45 14.69 -13.93
C LEU A 15 2.57 15.68 -15.07
N ASP A 16 2.63 15.21 -16.30
CA ASP A 16 2.88 16.06 -17.47
C ASP A 16 2.14 15.51 -18.69
N PRO A 17 1.09 16.18 -19.15
CA PRO A 17 0.28 15.72 -20.29
C PRO A 17 1.06 15.69 -21.62
N LEU A 18 2.24 16.34 -21.71
CA LEU A 18 3.09 16.27 -22.91
C LEU A 18 3.98 15.02 -22.93
N VAL A 19 4.11 14.32 -21.81
CA VAL A 19 5.03 13.17 -21.66
C VAL A 19 4.28 11.87 -21.35
N PHE A 20 3.25 11.95 -20.52
CA PHE A 20 2.46 10.82 -20.06
C PHE A 20 1.05 10.85 -20.65
N ARG A 21 0.02 10.88 -19.81
CA ARG A 21 -1.36 10.90 -20.25
C ARG A 21 -1.76 12.29 -20.79
N SER A 22 -2.06 12.36 -22.08
CA SER A 22 -2.43 13.62 -22.74
C SER A 22 -3.75 14.23 -22.26
N ASP A 23 -4.62 13.44 -21.62
CA ASP A 23 -5.88 13.86 -21.02
C ASP A 23 -5.77 14.29 -19.56
N SER A 24 -4.54 14.32 -18.99
CA SER A 24 -4.34 14.73 -17.61
C SER A 24 -4.63 16.22 -17.42
N VAL A 25 -5.54 16.51 -16.49
CA VAL A 25 -5.85 17.86 -16.01
C VAL A 25 -5.24 18.16 -14.64
N LEU A 26 -4.53 17.18 -14.04
CA LEU A 26 -3.91 17.29 -12.71
C LEU A 26 -2.46 17.75 -12.78
N GLY A 27 -1.80 17.50 -13.90
CA GLY A 27 -0.39 17.79 -14.11
C GLY A 27 -0.14 19.13 -14.76
N VAL A 28 1.14 19.44 -14.93
CA VAL A 28 1.61 20.68 -15.55
C VAL A 28 2.37 20.36 -16.82
N ALA A 29 1.91 20.87 -17.95
CA ALA A 29 2.58 20.70 -19.24
C ALA A 29 4.00 21.27 -19.22
N GLY A 30 4.98 20.43 -19.59
CA GLY A 30 6.40 20.78 -19.60
C GLY A 30 7.14 20.63 -18.28
N LEU A 31 6.49 20.15 -17.22
CA LEU A 31 7.13 19.92 -15.91
C LEU A 31 8.30 18.94 -16.00
N ILE A 32 8.13 17.84 -16.73
CA ILE A 32 9.19 16.83 -16.90
C ILE A 32 10.37 17.41 -17.69
N ASN A 33 10.13 18.28 -18.67
CA ASN A 33 11.22 18.94 -19.39
C ASN A 33 11.99 19.92 -18.48
N ALA A 34 11.30 20.68 -17.64
CA ALA A 34 11.93 21.57 -16.66
C ALA A 34 12.77 20.78 -15.64
N TRP A 35 12.25 19.67 -15.13
CA TRP A 35 12.97 18.76 -14.23
C TRP A 35 14.22 18.15 -14.90
N ARG A 36 14.10 17.61 -16.11
CA ARG A 36 15.24 17.04 -16.85
C ARG A 36 16.35 18.05 -17.13
N LYS A 37 16.02 19.32 -17.24
CA LYS A 37 16.99 20.41 -17.39
C LYS A 37 17.57 20.91 -16.06
N GLY A 38 17.19 20.33 -14.93
CA GLY A 38 17.64 20.75 -13.61
C GLY A 38 17.07 22.09 -13.14
N ASN A 39 16.01 22.59 -13.76
CA ASN A 39 15.41 23.87 -13.43
C ASN A 39 14.47 23.79 -12.21
N VAL A 40 14.03 22.60 -11.84
CA VAL A 40 13.16 22.32 -10.69
C VAL A 40 13.43 20.92 -10.17
N ALA A 41 13.40 20.74 -8.85
CA ALA A 41 13.39 19.43 -8.23
C ALA A 41 11.96 18.93 -8.06
N ILE A 42 11.72 17.63 -8.20
CA ILE A 42 10.43 17.00 -7.94
C ILE A 42 10.60 16.03 -6.78
N ALA A 43 9.93 16.29 -5.69
CA ALA A 43 9.77 15.37 -4.56
C ALA A 43 8.34 14.80 -4.62
N ASN A 44 8.17 13.60 -4.70
CA ASN A 44 8.84 12.37 -4.99
C ASN A 44 9.25 12.28 -6.47
N ALA A 45 10.44 11.80 -6.77
CA ALA A 45 10.95 11.75 -8.14
C ALA A 45 10.05 10.93 -9.08
N PRO A 46 9.96 11.31 -10.37
CA PRO A 46 9.33 10.47 -11.38
C PRO A 46 9.98 9.08 -11.42
N GLY A 47 9.16 8.03 -11.52
CA GLY A 47 9.58 6.63 -11.47
C GLY A 47 9.60 6.02 -10.07
N SER A 48 9.41 6.81 -8.99
CA SER A 48 9.34 6.28 -7.61
C SER A 48 8.13 5.40 -7.34
N GLY A 49 7.13 5.38 -8.22
CA GLY A 49 5.93 4.56 -8.11
C GLY A 49 6.18 3.05 -8.06
N ILE A 50 7.38 2.59 -8.45
CA ILE A 50 7.77 1.19 -8.28
C ILE A 50 7.76 0.77 -6.80
N ALA A 51 8.01 1.70 -5.87
CA ALA A 51 7.94 1.43 -4.43
C ALA A 51 6.51 1.18 -3.92
N ASP A 52 5.50 1.64 -4.65
CA ASP A 52 4.08 1.41 -4.35
C ASP A 52 3.53 0.12 -4.98
N ASP A 53 4.23 -0.47 -5.95
CA ASP A 53 3.83 -1.73 -6.59
C ASP A 53 3.92 -2.88 -5.58
N LYS A 54 2.77 -3.44 -5.22
CA LYS A 54 2.70 -4.54 -4.24
C LYS A 54 3.43 -5.80 -4.70
N ALA A 55 3.74 -5.94 -5.99
CA ALA A 55 4.53 -7.04 -6.49
C ALA A 55 6.03 -6.92 -6.14
N ILE A 56 6.50 -5.74 -5.70
CA ILE A 56 7.87 -5.57 -5.16
C ILE A 56 7.98 -6.06 -3.72
N TYR A 57 6.89 -5.99 -2.95
CA TYR A 57 6.90 -6.33 -1.52
C TYR A 57 7.47 -7.72 -1.19
N PRO A 58 7.22 -8.80 -1.94
CA PRO A 58 7.83 -10.12 -1.68
C PRO A 58 9.35 -10.14 -1.75
N TYR A 59 9.96 -9.22 -2.49
CA TYR A 59 11.41 -9.14 -2.66
C TYR A 59 12.11 -8.32 -1.59
N VAL A 60 11.38 -7.57 -0.75
CA VAL A 60 11.99 -6.70 0.27
C VAL A 60 12.94 -7.45 1.19
N PRO A 61 12.66 -8.66 1.70
CA PRO A 61 13.61 -9.42 2.49
C PRO A 61 14.93 -9.72 1.76
N ASP A 62 14.85 -10.08 0.49
CA ASP A 62 16.02 -10.38 -0.33
C ASP A 62 16.80 -9.10 -0.66
N ILE A 63 16.12 -7.99 -0.89
CA ILE A 63 16.73 -6.67 -1.07
C ILE A 63 17.52 -6.27 0.17
N ILE A 64 16.95 -6.47 1.37
CA ILE A 64 17.64 -6.19 2.65
C ILE A 64 18.89 -7.05 2.78
N ARG A 65 18.80 -8.36 2.53
CA ARG A 65 19.96 -9.25 2.58
C ARG A 65 21.04 -8.85 1.58
N TYR A 66 20.62 -8.51 0.36
CA TYR A 66 21.56 -8.17 -0.71
C TYR A 66 22.32 -6.86 -0.45
N TYR A 67 21.62 -5.80 -0.04
CA TYR A 67 22.23 -4.48 0.13
C TYR A 67 22.83 -4.25 1.51
N LEU A 68 22.25 -4.83 2.56
CA LEU A 68 22.66 -4.57 3.94
C LEU A 68 23.40 -5.76 4.57
N GLY A 69 23.37 -6.94 3.97
CA GLY A 69 24.02 -8.15 4.50
C GLY A 69 23.43 -8.65 5.82
N VAL A 70 22.19 -8.25 6.17
CA VAL A 70 21.53 -8.61 7.43
C VAL A 70 20.17 -9.25 7.18
N GLU A 71 19.67 -9.98 8.19
CA GLU A 71 18.29 -10.48 8.16
C GLU A 71 17.30 -9.34 8.48
N PRO A 72 16.11 -9.33 7.85
CA PRO A 72 15.07 -8.38 8.18
C PRO A 72 14.63 -8.47 9.64
N ILE A 73 14.58 -7.33 10.35
CA ILE A 73 14.07 -7.25 11.73
C ILE A 73 12.56 -7.48 11.75
N LEU A 74 11.83 -6.83 10.81
CA LEU A 74 10.39 -6.98 10.67
C LEU A 74 10.07 -8.09 9.66
N ARG A 75 9.15 -8.98 10.03
CA ARG A 75 8.70 -10.04 9.14
C ARG A 75 7.71 -9.50 8.12
N ASN A 76 7.96 -9.78 6.83
CA ASN A 76 6.99 -9.53 5.79
C ASN A 76 5.82 -10.52 5.88
N VAL A 77 4.63 -10.07 5.52
CA VAL A 77 3.49 -10.96 5.29
C VAL A 77 3.80 -11.83 4.07
N PRO A 78 3.63 -13.16 4.15
CA PRO A 78 3.77 -14.03 2.98
C PRO A 78 2.94 -13.50 1.82
N THR A 79 3.56 -13.33 0.66
CA THR A 79 2.89 -12.71 -0.50
C THR A 79 3.14 -13.55 -1.74
N TYR A 80 2.05 -14.00 -2.33
CA TYR A 80 2.03 -14.82 -3.51
C TYR A 80 1.88 -13.97 -4.77
N GLN A 81 2.70 -14.24 -5.77
CA GLN A 81 2.68 -13.53 -7.05
C GLN A 81 1.89 -14.33 -8.08
N MET A 82 0.83 -13.77 -8.64
CA MET A 82 -0.02 -14.50 -9.59
C MET A 82 0.66 -14.78 -10.92
N THR A 83 1.78 -14.14 -11.21
CA THR A 83 2.65 -14.46 -12.35
C THR A 83 3.38 -15.79 -12.21
N ARG A 84 3.59 -16.27 -10.98
CA ARG A 84 4.19 -17.57 -10.70
C ARG A 84 3.09 -18.63 -10.70
N GLU A 85 3.22 -19.64 -11.52
CA GLU A 85 2.19 -20.67 -11.69
C GLU A 85 1.86 -21.39 -10.37
N ALA A 86 2.88 -21.83 -9.64
CA ALA A 86 2.68 -22.51 -8.34
C ALA A 86 1.96 -21.64 -7.31
N ASP A 87 2.31 -20.34 -7.22
CA ASP A 87 1.63 -19.39 -6.35
C ASP A 87 0.16 -19.20 -6.77
N ARG A 88 -0.06 -19.07 -8.07
CA ARG A 88 -1.40 -18.87 -8.64
C ARG A 88 -2.31 -20.06 -8.39
N GLU A 89 -1.84 -21.27 -8.60
CA GLU A 89 -2.60 -22.49 -8.34
C GLU A 89 -2.96 -22.62 -6.85
N LEU A 90 -1.98 -22.40 -5.96
CA LEU A 90 -2.19 -22.43 -4.53
C LEU A 90 -3.25 -21.41 -4.10
N VAL A 91 -3.17 -20.18 -4.61
CA VAL A 91 -4.11 -19.10 -4.27
C VAL A 91 -5.51 -19.39 -4.82
N LEU A 92 -5.62 -19.84 -6.08
CA LEU A 92 -6.91 -20.16 -6.68
C LEU A 92 -7.63 -21.31 -5.98
N ALA A 93 -6.88 -22.26 -5.42
CA ALA A 93 -7.44 -23.36 -4.63
C ALA A 93 -7.87 -22.95 -3.22
N ASN A 94 -7.45 -21.76 -2.72
CA ASN A 94 -7.64 -21.33 -1.34
C ASN A 94 -8.18 -19.89 -1.22
N LEU A 95 -8.86 -19.38 -2.25
CA LEU A 95 -9.33 -17.98 -2.29
C LEU A 95 -10.13 -17.56 -1.06
N GLU A 96 -10.88 -18.48 -0.45
CA GLU A 96 -11.69 -18.22 0.76
C GLU A 96 -10.84 -17.86 2.00
N ARG A 97 -9.53 -18.12 1.97
CA ARG A 97 -8.60 -17.82 3.06
C ARG A 97 -7.60 -16.69 2.71
N MET A 98 -7.71 -16.13 1.52
CA MET A 98 -6.76 -15.16 0.98
C MET A 98 -7.35 -13.75 0.92
N VAL A 99 -6.47 -12.78 0.97
CA VAL A 99 -6.74 -11.40 0.54
C VAL A 99 -6.04 -11.22 -0.80
N VAL A 100 -6.80 -10.99 -1.86
CA VAL A 100 -6.25 -10.68 -3.19
C VAL A 100 -6.28 -9.18 -3.40
N LYS A 101 -5.19 -8.60 -3.86
CA LYS A 101 -5.03 -7.16 -4.06
C LYS A 101 -4.52 -6.88 -5.47
N ALA A 102 -5.07 -5.85 -6.10
CA ALA A 102 -4.45 -5.30 -7.31
C ALA A 102 -3.12 -4.62 -6.97
N VAL A 103 -2.10 -4.81 -7.81
CA VAL A 103 -0.72 -4.36 -7.53
C VAL A 103 -0.58 -2.85 -7.49
N ALA A 104 -1.25 -2.14 -8.40
CA ALA A 104 -1.15 -0.69 -8.57
C ALA A 104 -2.27 0.11 -7.89
N GLU A 105 -3.32 -0.55 -7.35
CA GLU A 105 -4.44 0.16 -6.74
C GLU A 105 -4.23 0.41 -5.25
N SER A 106 -4.88 1.46 -4.74
CA SER A 106 -4.84 1.88 -3.34
C SER A 106 -6.25 1.99 -2.74
N GLY A 107 -6.35 2.27 -1.44
CA GLY A 107 -7.64 2.54 -0.79
C GLY A 107 -8.54 1.31 -0.55
N GLY A 108 -8.07 0.09 -0.89
CA GLY A 108 -8.87 -1.14 -0.76
C GLY A 108 -9.82 -1.40 -1.92
N TYR A 109 -9.72 -0.60 -2.99
CA TYR A 109 -10.43 -0.86 -4.24
C TYR A 109 -9.81 -2.06 -4.97
N GLY A 110 -10.63 -2.79 -5.74
CA GLY A 110 -10.14 -3.95 -6.49
C GLY A 110 -9.60 -5.11 -5.64
N MET A 111 -10.00 -5.20 -4.37
CA MET A 111 -9.55 -6.21 -3.43
C MET A 111 -10.61 -7.27 -3.17
N LEU A 112 -10.20 -8.53 -3.02
CA LEU A 112 -11.04 -9.61 -2.53
C LEU A 112 -10.64 -9.97 -1.08
N MET A 113 -11.58 -9.86 -0.15
CA MET A 113 -11.48 -10.43 1.20
C MET A 113 -12.12 -11.82 1.19
N GLY A 114 -11.31 -12.85 0.95
CA GLY A 114 -11.78 -14.22 0.78
C GLY A 114 -12.76 -14.72 1.84
N PRO A 115 -12.47 -14.57 3.16
CA PRO A 115 -13.38 -15.01 4.22
C PRO A 115 -14.74 -14.30 4.27
N GLN A 116 -14.83 -13.10 3.70
CA GLN A 116 -16.05 -12.29 3.69
C GLN A 116 -16.76 -12.32 2.33
N SER A 117 -16.16 -12.98 1.35
CA SER A 117 -16.67 -13.02 -0.03
C SER A 117 -17.63 -14.19 -0.27
N THR A 118 -18.57 -13.96 -1.15
CA THR A 118 -19.44 -15.00 -1.70
C THR A 118 -18.67 -15.91 -2.66
N ARG A 119 -19.24 -17.06 -2.96
CA ARG A 119 -18.67 -17.97 -3.98
C ARG A 119 -18.59 -17.30 -5.36
N SER A 120 -19.62 -16.56 -5.75
CA SER A 120 -19.67 -15.86 -7.04
C SER A 120 -18.56 -14.79 -7.17
N GLU A 121 -18.29 -14.04 -6.08
CA GLU A 121 -17.19 -13.07 -6.05
C GLU A 121 -15.84 -13.75 -6.21
N ARG A 122 -15.61 -14.86 -5.51
CA ARG A 122 -14.36 -15.65 -5.65
C ARG A 122 -14.18 -16.20 -7.05
N GLU A 123 -15.24 -16.73 -7.66
CA GLU A 123 -15.20 -17.20 -9.05
C GLU A 123 -14.91 -16.07 -10.05
N SER A 124 -15.48 -14.88 -9.82
CA SER A 124 -15.20 -13.69 -10.60
C SER A 124 -13.73 -13.26 -10.48
N PHE A 125 -13.20 -13.21 -9.26
CA PHE A 125 -11.77 -12.89 -9.03
C PHE A 125 -10.84 -13.96 -9.61
N ALA A 126 -11.20 -15.24 -9.52
CA ALA A 126 -10.43 -16.32 -10.15
C ALA A 126 -10.29 -16.13 -11.67
N ARG A 127 -11.35 -15.66 -12.35
CA ARG A 127 -11.27 -15.29 -13.79
C ARG A 127 -10.33 -14.13 -14.02
N LYS A 128 -10.49 -13.03 -13.27
CA LYS A 128 -9.62 -11.83 -13.37
C LYS A 128 -8.14 -12.16 -13.16
N ILE A 129 -7.84 -13.01 -12.19
CA ILE A 129 -6.45 -13.47 -11.92
C ILE A 129 -5.90 -14.24 -13.11
N ARG A 130 -6.67 -15.14 -13.73
CA ARG A 130 -6.23 -15.92 -14.89
C ARG A 130 -6.05 -15.04 -16.13
N GLU A 131 -6.93 -14.07 -16.34
CA GLU A 131 -6.88 -13.14 -17.47
C GLU A 131 -5.72 -12.16 -17.38
N ASN A 132 -5.40 -11.67 -16.17
CA ASN A 132 -4.32 -10.72 -15.97
C ASN A 132 -3.55 -11.02 -14.66
N PRO A 133 -2.73 -12.08 -14.63
CA PRO A 133 -2.02 -12.49 -13.42
C PRO A 133 -1.01 -11.44 -12.93
N ARG A 134 -0.43 -10.62 -13.82
CA ARG A 134 0.51 -9.55 -13.44
C ARG A 134 -0.14 -8.50 -12.54
N ASN A 135 -1.44 -8.31 -12.66
CA ASN A 135 -2.15 -7.26 -11.92
C ASN A 135 -2.51 -7.63 -10.47
N TYR A 136 -2.20 -8.84 -10.02
CA TYR A 136 -2.64 -9.30 -8.71
C TYR A 136 -1.51 -9.94 -7.89
N ILE A 137 -1.59 -9.70 -6.59
CA ILE A 137 -0.91 -10.47 -5.53
C ILE A 137 -1.96 -11.03 -4.57
N ALA A 138 -1.58 -12.05 -3.82
CA ALA A 138 -2.41 -12.56 -2.73
C ALA A 138 -1.59 -12.72 -1.45
N GLN A 139 -2.27 -12.56 -0.33
CA GLN A 139 -1.70 -12.74 1.01
C GLN A 139 -2.67 -13.55 1.87
N PRO A 140 -2.20 -14.38 2.81
CA PRO A 140 -3.08 -14.93 3.82
C PRO A 140 -3.70 -13.80 4.66
N VAL A 141 -4.88 -14.04 5.20
CA VAL A 141 -5.53 -13.07 6.09
C VAL A 141 -4.69 -12.91 7.36
N VAL A 142 -4.24 -11.70 7.63
CA VAL A 142 -3.54 -11.34 8.87
C VAL A 142 -4.56 -10.88 9.90
N GLN A 143 -4.49 -11.46 11.08
CA GLN A 143 -5.26 -11.01 12.23
C GLN A 143 -4.61 -9.75 12.80
N LEU A 144 -5.22 -8.60 12.54
CA LEU A 144 -4.73 -7.34 13.06
C LEU A 144 -4.85 -7.28 14.59
N SER A 145 -3.94 -6.54 15.22
CA SER A 145 -4.02 -6.22 16.66
C SER A 145 -5.35 -5.57 17.01
N ARG A 146 -5.78 -5.75 18.25
CA ARG A 146 -7.04 -5.19 18.76
C ARG A 146 -6.77 -4.33 19.98
N HIS A 147 -7.47 -3.22 20.07
CA HIS A 147 -7.44 -2.33 21.24
C HIS A 147 -8.83 -1.84 21.59
N VAL A 148 -9.04 -1.50 22.85
CA VAL A 148 -10.29 -0.92 23.31
C VAL A 148 -10.44 0.50 22.73
N CYS A 149 -11.59 0.76 22.14
CA CYS A 149 -11.98 2.06 21.61
C CYS A 149 -13.32 2.46 22.21
N TYR A 150 -13.49 3.76 22.47
CA TYR A 150 -14.79 4.34 22.85
C TYR A 150 -15.44 4.86 21.58
N LEU A 151 -16.58 4.29 21.21
CA LEU A 151 -17.35 4.64 20.01
C LEU A 151 -18.85 4.56 20.34
N ASP A 152 -19.60 5.54 19.90
CA ASP A 152 -21.07 5.57 20.03
C ASP A 152 -21.55 5.36 21.47
N GLY A 153 -20.82 5.89 22.45
CA GLY A 153 -21.17 5.76 23.86
C GLY A 153 -20.71 4.45 24.54
N GLU A 154 -20.05 3.53 23.81
CA GLU A 154 -19.65 2.23 24.32
C GLU A 154 -18.15 1.96 24.17
N LEU A 155 -17.60 1.20 25.10
CA LEU A 155 -16.27 0.63 25.00
C LEU A 155 -16.32 -0.70 24.25
N GLY A 156 -15.46 -0.85 23.24
CA GLY A 156 -15.40 -2.09 22.48
C GLY A 156 -14.06 -2.30 21.79
N ALA A 157 -13.66 -3.56 21.63
CA ALA A 157 -12.45 -3.89 20.92
C ALA A 157 -12.60 -3.66 19.41
N ARG A 158 -11.60 -2.99 18.82
CA ARG A 158 -11.50 -2.72 17.37
C ARG A 158 -10.13 -3.13 16.87
N HIS A 159 -10.08 -3.59 15.63
CA HIS A 159 -8.81 -3.85 14.95
C HIS A 159 -8.12 -2.54 14.58
N LEU A 160 -6.79 -2.57 14.60
CA LEU A 160 -5.95 -1.42 14.31
C LEU A 160 -4.67 -1.82 13.57
N ASP A 161 -4.07 -0.85 12.88
CA ASP A 161 -2.70 -0.92 12.36
C ASP A 161 -1.89 0.30 12.81
N LEU A 162 -0.59 0.11 13.03
CA LEU A 162 0.36 1.17 13.32
C LEU A 162 1.12 1.53 12.04
N ARG A 163 1.24 2.83 11.77
CA ARG A 163 1.99 3.40 10.64
C ARG A 163 3.02 4.38 11.18
N PRO A 164 4.26 3.93 11.43
CA PRO A 164 5.35 4.81 11.80
C PRO A 164 5.79 5.67 10.62
N PHE A 165 6.37 6.82 10.90
CA PHE A 165 6.97 7.71 9.92
C PHE A 165 8.49 7.64 10.02
N LEU A 166 9.14 7.38 8.88
CA LEU A 166 10.58 7.35 8.76
C LEU A 166 11.02 8.47 7.83
N ILE A 167 12.02 9.22 8.24
CA ILE A 167 12.68 10.24 7.43
C ILE A 167 14.04 9.66 7.05
N TYR A 168 14.27 9.49 5.77
CA TYR A 168 15.52 8.96 5.24
C TYR A 168 16.30 10.06 4.55
N GLY A 169 17.51 10.33 5.08
CA GLY A 169 18.45 11.28 4.53
C GLY A 169 19.87 10.73 4.62
N GLN A 170 20.80 11.50 5.15
CA GLN A 170 22.14 10.99 5.55
C GLN A 170 21.99 9.98 6.69
N ASP A 171 21.10 10.29 7.63
CA ASP A 171 20.69 9.42 8.71
C ASP A 171 19.25 8.97 8.53
N ILE A 172 18.82 7.99 9.32
CA ILE A 172 17.45 7.49 9.36
C ILE A 172 16.82 7.94 10.70
N ASP A 173 15.85 8.84 10.60
CA ASP A 173 15.08 9.30 11.74
C ASP A 173 13.71 8.62 11.79
N VAL A 174 13.35 8.09 12.92
CA VAL A 174 12.00 7.58 13.20
C VAL A 174 11.29 8.62 14.05
N VAL A 175 10.21 9.18 13.53
CA VAL A 175 9.37 10.11 14.30
C VAL A 175 8.84 9.42 15.55
N PRO A 176 9.02 10.01 16.77
CA PRO A 176 8.54 9.41 18.02
C PRO A 176 7.01 9.51 18.11
N GLY A 177 6.33 8.64 17.37
CA GLY A 177 4.89 8.61 17.21
C GLY A 177 4.49 7.86 15.94
N GLY A 178 3.26 8.02 15.54
CA GLY A 178 2.77 7.40 14.31
C GLY A 178 1.28 7.60 14.12
N LEU A 179 0.78 7.18 12.97
CA LEU A 179 -0.65 7.08 12.72
C LEU A 179 -1.12 5.68 13.08
N THR A 180 -1.98 5.56 14.08
CA THR A 180 -2.73 4.33 14.34
C THR A 180 -4.10 4.42 13.68
N ARG A 181 -4.36 3.59 12.68
CA ARG A 181 -5.69 3.47 12.08
C ARG A 181 -6.54 2.44 12.80
N VAL A 182 -7.85 2.68 12.85
CA VAL A 182 -8.81 1.85 13.59
C VAL A 182 -9.98 1.51 12.71
N ALA A 183 -10.37 0.23 12.70
CA ALA A 183 -11.60 -0.22 12.08
C ALA A 183 -12.79 0.20 12.97
N LEU A 184 -13.57 1.20 12.60
CA LEU A 184 -14.71 1.65 13.41
C LEU A 184 -15.81 0.59 13.49
N ARG A 185 -16.03 -0.16 12.40
CA ARG A 185 -17.02 -1.23 12.38
C ARG A 185 -16.52 -2.44 13.15
N LYS A 186 -17.32 -2.94 14.11
CA LYS A 186 -17.00 -4.11 14.94
C LYS A 186 -16.71 -5.33 14.06
N GLY A 187 -15.57 -5.99 14.31
CA GLY A 187 -15.14 -7.18 13.58
C GLY A 187 -14.51 -6.94 12.21
N SER A 188 -14.55 -5.71 11.69
CA SER A 188 -13.90 -5.37 10.43
C SER A 188 -12.38 -5.40 10.56
N LEU A 189 -11.69 -5.92 9.53
CA LEU A 189 -10.24 -5.82 9.34
C LEU A 189 -9.85 -4.63 8.44
N VAL A 190 -10.83 -3.89 7.92
CA VAL A 190 -10.58 -2.72 7.06
C VAL A 190 -10.44 -1.50 7.95
N VAL A 191 -9.21 -1.00 8.07
CA VAL A 191 -8.84 0.17 8.88
C VAL A 191 -8.69 1.45 8.05
N ASN A 192 -8.92 1.38 6.75
CA ASN A 192 -8.66 2.48 5.82
C ASN A 192 -9.69 3.61 5.99
N SER A 193 -9.21 4.86 6.08
CA SER A 193 -10.08 6.05 6.26
C SER A 193 -11.07 6.22 5.12
N SER A 194 -10.67 5.90 3.86
CA SER A 194 -11.56 5.95 2.69
C SER A 194 -12.72 4.97 2.74
N GLN A 195 -12.68 4.01 3.67
CA GLN A 195 -13.71 2.99 3.87
C GLN A 195 -14.32 3.06 5.29
N GLY A 196 -14.33 4.24 5.89
CA GLY A 196 -14.93 4.47 7.19
C GLY A 196 -14.07 4.05 8.38
N GLY A 197 -12.75 3.99 8.20
CA GLY A 197 -11.80 3.83 9.31
C GLY A 197 -11.57 5.15 10.05
N GLY A 198 -11.25 5.05 11.33
CA GLY A 198 -10.83 6.15 12.19
C GLY A 198 -9.34 6.13 12.50
N SER A 199 -8.91 7.03 13.37
CA SER A 199 -7.54 7.10 13.86
C SER A 199 -7.50 7.22 15.39
N LYS A 200 -6.37 6.82 15.96
CA LYS A 200 -5.98 7.05 17.36
C LYS A 200 -4.59 7.67 17.38
N ASP A 201 -4.34 8.49 18.41
CA ASP A 201 -3.00 8.97 18.67
C ASP A 201 -2.08 7.81 19.09
N THR A 202 -0.83 7.90 18.67
CA THR A 202 0.22 6.97 19.05
C THR A 202 1.22 7.70 19.94
N TRP A 203 1.34 7.25 21.16
CA TRP A 203 2.28 7.81 22.13
C TRP A 203 3.45 6.83 22.30
N VAL A 204 4.64 7.34 22.17
CA VAL A 204 5.88 6.61 22.47
C VAL A 204 6.33 7.04 23.86
N LEU A 205 6.44 6.06 24.76
CA LEU A 205 6.92 6.33 26.12
C LEU A 205 8.42 6.59 26.06
N ALA A 206 8.89 7.58 26.83
CA ALA A 206 10.31 7.75 27.09
C ALA A 206 10.77 6.67 28.07
N ASP A 207 12.01 6.20 27.88
CA ASP A 207 12.70 5.28 28.80
C ASP A 207 13.02 5.97 30.14
#